data_afd2a5022746caf435333dd21f21aa74
#
_entry.id   afd2a5022746caf435333dd21f21aa74
#
_cell.length_a   1.000
_cell.length_b   1.000
_cell.length_c   1.000
_cell.angle_alpha   90.00
_cell.angle_beta   90.00
_cell.angle_gamma   90.00
#
_symmetry.space_group_name_H-M   'P 1'
#
loop_
_entity.id
_entity.type
_entity.pdbx_description
1 polymer ?
#
loop_
_entity_poly.entity_id
_entity_poly.type
_entity_poly.pdbx_seq_one_letter_code
_entity_poly.pdbx_strand_id
1 'polypeptide(L)'
;MKTPKAGRREWVGLAVIALPCLLYSMDLTVLHLAVPRLTVDLEPSSVQLLWIIDIYGFFVAGSLITAGTLGDRIGRRRMLLIGAALFGAASILAAFSTSAAMLIATRALLGIAGATVAPSTLSLIRNMFLDPKQRTTAISIWIMSFSLGGGIGPLLGGVMLEHFWWGSVFLLSVHVMVLLLIVGPFLLPEYRDPNAGKLDLLSAALSLVAVLAVIYGLKRIAQDGLSTTAVVSVVVGVLLGTAFVRRQLKLADPLLDLRLFRIPAFRSSLVMYGGCILVSFGGFLFIPQYLQLVLGLSPFRGGLWTLPWAIGFVVGSLATPPLARRIRPALIMSWGLVLSAAGYFVLALAVGNTSALTLFAVSNFIISLGASPLFTLTNDIIIGSAPPERAGAASGISETCAEFGGALGIAIFGSIGVAIYRGMLAPSVGPGLSAEVTNVALSTLGGAVAVAQQLPAQLAAALVGAAREAFMRGFVLCVVISGVGSLAFAIYAARMFRRAALLPRHTAEHEIGIVAGD
;
A
#
# COMPACT_ATOMS: atom_id res chain seq x y z
N MET A 1 -23.09 2.31 30.39
CA MET A 1 -21.77 2.37 31.06
C MET A 1 -20.80 3.19 30.23
N LYS A 2 -19.99 4.08 30.83
CA LYS A 2 -18.95 4.81 30.09
C LYS A 2 -17.82 3.83 29.76
N THR A 3 -17.47 3.66 28.48
CA THR A 3 -16.33 2.86 28.07
C THR A 3 -15.05 3.37 28.75
N PRO A 4 -14.21 2.47 29.31
CA PRO A 4 -12.98 2.89 29.97
C PRO A 4 -12.07 3.61 28.97
N LYS A 5 -11.48 4.71 29.41
CA LYS A 5 -10.48 5.45 28.61
C LYS A 5 -9.12 4.80 28.73
N ALA A 6 -8.38 4.77 27.63
CA ALA A 6 -6.99 4.34 27.59
C ALA A 6 -6.10 5.28 28.44
N GLY A 7 -5.20 4.70 29.23
CA GLY A 7 -4.24 5.39 30.06
C GLY A 7 -2.88 5.60 29.37
N ARG A 8 -1.87 5.99 30.14
CA ARG A 8 -0.50 6.21 29.62
C ARG A 8 0.11 4.95 29.01
N ARG A 9 -0.17 3.78 29.58
CA ARG A 9 0.38 2.50 29.11
C ARG A 9 -0.07 2.19 27.68
N GLU A 10 -1.34 2.39 27.37
CA GLU A 10 -1.92 2.15 26.04
C GLU A 10 -1.35 3.12 24.98
N TRP A 11 -1.16 4.39 25.34
CA TRP A 11 -0.56 5.39 24.44
C TRP A 11 0.92 5.14 24.19
N VAL A 12 1.70 4.73 25.20
CA VAL A 12 3.10 4.30 25.01
C VAL A 12 3.15 3.02 24.18
N GLY A 13 2.24 2.06 24.44
CA GLY A 13 2.09 0.86 23.61
C GLY A 13 1.81 1.20 22.15
N LEU A 14 0.96 2.19 21.86
CA LEU A 14 0.71 2.68 20.51
C LEU A 14 1.98 3.22 19.85
N ALA A 15 2.78 4.02 20.56
CA ALA A 15 4.05 4.53 20.04
C ALA A 15 5.00 3.39 19.67
N VAL A 16 5.07 2.33 20.50
CA VAL A 16 5.92 1.16 20.25
C VAL A 16 5.46 0.36 19.02
N ILE A 17 4.15 0.19 18.82
CA ILE A 17 3.64 -0.54 17.64
C ILE A 17 3.62 0.33 16.37
N ALA A 18 3.69 1.65 16.48
CA ALA A 18 3.82 2.56 15.35
C ALA A 18 5.18 2.46 14.65
N LEU A 19 6.26 2.15 15.39
CA LEU A 19 7.61 2.02 14.84
C LEU A 19 7.75 0.89 13.79
N PRO A 20 7.32 -0.37 14.04
CA PRO A 20 7.34 -1.41 13.01
C PRO A 20 6.48 -1.07 11.80
N CYS A 21 5.37 -0.32 11.94
CA CYS A 21 4.57 0.14 10.82
C CYS A 21 5.32 1.15 9.95
N LEU A 22 6.05 2.06 10.57
CA LEU A 22 6.93 3.01 9.89
C LEU A 22 8.02 2.26 9.10
N LEU A 23 8.70 1.29 9.73
CA LEU A 23 9.74 0.50 9.07
C LEU A 23 9.22 -0.37 7.93
N TYR A 24 8.05 -0.97 8.10
CA TYR A 24 7.38 -1.74 7.05
C TYR A 24 7.21 -0.91 5.77
N SER A 25 6.71 0.33 5.90
CA SER A 25 6.53 1.23 4.77
C SER A 25 7.86 1.77 4.22
N MET A 26 8.83 2.00 5.09
CA MET A 26 10.17 2.45 4.71
C MET A 26 10.91 1.40 3.87
N ASP A 27 10.81 0.10 4.22
CA ASP A 27 11.46 -1.00 3.48
C ASP A 27 10.99 -1.09 2.02
N LEU A 28 9.74 -0.71 1.73
CA LEU A 28 9.21 -0.63 0.37
C LEU A 28 9.88 0.45 -0.49
N THR A 29 10.39 1.50 0.11
CA THR A 29 10.91 2.69 -0.61
C THR A 29 12.43 2.79 -0.63
N VAL A 30 13.10 2.39 0.46
CA VAL A 30 14.56 2.49 0.61
C VAL A 30 15.30 1.65 -0.40
N LEU A 31 14.83 0.46 -0.71
CA LEU A 31 15.50 -0.47 -1.62
C LEU A 31 15.73 0.12 -3.01
N HIS A 32 14.78 0.93 -3.51
CA HIS A 32 14.92 1.56 -4.83
C HIS A 32 16.18 2.44 -4.95
N LEU A 33 16.61 3.04 -3.84
CA LEU A 33 17.85 3.83 -3.80
C LEU A 33 19.11 2.95 -3.75
N ALA A 34 19.01 1.75 -3.19
CA ALA A 34 20.12 0.80 -3.09
C ALA A 34 20.39 0.06 -4.41
N VAL A 35 19.41 0.01 -5.33
CA VAL A 35 19.50 -0.74 -6.60
C VAL A 35 20.79 -0.50 -7.36
N PRO A 36 21.28 0.74 -7.61
CA PRO A 36 22.49 0.93 -8.39
C PRO A 36 23.73 0.27 -7.78
N ARG A 37 23.92 0.38 -6.45
CA ARG A 37 25.06 -0.24 -5.75
C ARG A 37 24.93 -1.75 -5.65
N LEU A 38 23.72 -2.23 -5.33
CA LEU A 38 23.38 -3.63 -5.28
C LEU A 38 23.62 -4.33 -6.64
N THR A 39 23.34 -3.64 -7.75
CA THR A 39 23.54 -4.17 -9.10
C THR A 39 25.03 -4.36 -9.40
N VAL A 40 25.89 -3.48 -8.90
CA VAL A 40 27.36 -3.61 -9.05
C VAL A 40 27.90 -4.76 -8.21
N ASP A 41 27.40 -4.92 -6.96
CA ASP A 41 27.96 -5.89 -6.01
C ASP A 41 27.45 -7.33 -6.23
N LEU A 42 26.17 -7.50 -6.61
CA LEU A 42 25.54 -8.83 -6.74
C LEU A 42 25.32 -9.26 -8.19
N GLU A 43 25.56 -8.38 -9.16
CA GLU A 43 25.41 -8.61 -10.61
C GLU A 43 24.13 -9.37 -10.99
N PRO A 44 22.94 -8.95 -10.49
CA PRO A 44 21.70 -9.65 -10.75
C PRO A 44 21.31 -9.56 -12.22
N SER A 45 20.77 -10.64 -12.79
CA SER A 45 20.07 -10.54 -14.07
C SER A 45 18.86 -9.60 -13.96
N SER A 46 18.38 -9.07 -15.07
CA SER A 46 17.19 -8.18 -15.09
C SER A 46 15.98 -8.83 -14.41
N VAL A 47 15.77 -10.14 -14.60
CA VAL A 47 14.70 -10.90 -13.96
C VAL A 47 14.92 -10.99 -12.44
N GLN A 48 16.14 -11.26 -12.00
CA GLN A 48 16.47 -11.33 -10.57
C GLN A 48 16.28 -9.95 -9.90
N LEU A 49 16.65 -8.87 -10.57
CA LEU A 49 16.47 -7.52 -10.04
C LEU A 49 14.99 -7.20 -9.82
N LEU A 50 14.11 -7.56 -10.76
CA LEU A 50 12.67 -7.42 -10.59
C LEU A 50 12.16 -8.24 -9.39
N TRP A 51 12.64 -9.47 -9.23
CA TRP A 51 12.28 -10.28 -8.08
C TRP A 51 12.79 -9.69 -6.76
N ILE A 52 14.01 -9.16 -6.70
CA ILE A 52 14.53 -8.48 -5.50
C ILE A 52 13.61 -7.34 -5.07
N ILE A 53 13.10 -6.56 -6.02
CA ILE A 53 12.22 -5.42 -5.74
C ILE A 53 10.83 -5.89 -5.29
N ASP A 54 10.24 -6.83 -6.00
CA ASP A 54 8.82 -7.14 -5.89
C ASP A 54 8.45 -8.23 -4.89
N ILE A 55 9.37 -9.20 -4.64
CA ILE A 55 9.07 -10.42 -3.87
C ILE A 55 8.59 -10.14 -2.44
N TYR A 56 9.12 -9.10 -1.81
CA TYR A 56 8.69 -8.64 -0.49
C TYR A 56 7.19 -8.30 -0.48
N GLY A 57 6.75 -7.41 -1.36
CA GLY A 57 5.35 -7.01 -1.47
C GLY A 57 4.43 -8.16 -1.84
N PHE A 58 4.88 -9.08 -2.71
CA PHE A 58 4.13 -10.29 -3.05
C PHE A 58 3.86 -11.16 -1.83
N PHE A 59 4.90 -11.48 -1.06
CA PHE A 59 4.73 -12.33 0.13
C PHE A 59 4.01 -11.62 1.27
N VAL A 60 4.14 -10.30 1.40
CA VAL A 60 3.28 -9.52 2.30
C VAL A 60 1.82 -9.73 1.92
N ALA A 61 1.43 -9.38 0.70
CA ALA A 61 0.04 -9.45 0.26
C ALA A 61 -0.57 -10.86 0.41
N GLY A 62 0.18 -11.88 0.00
CA GLY A 62 -0.27 -13.27 0.08
C GLY A 62 -0.40 -13.81 1.50
N SER A 63 0.40 -13.29 2.45
CA SER A 63 0.43 -13.79 3.83
C SER A 63 -0.50 -13.05 4.79
N LEU A 64 -1.03 -11.87 4.41
CA LEU A 64 -1.82 -10.99 5.30
C LEU A 64 -3.02 -11.68 5.94
N ILE A 65 -3.83 -12.40 5.15
CA ILE A 65 -5.03 -13.10 5.65
C ILE A 65 -4.62 -14.18 6.66
N THR A 66 -3.61 -14.96 6.29
CA THR A 66 -3.09 -16.04 7.15
C THR A 66 -2.49 -15.49 8.43
N ALA A 67 -1.67 -14.43 8.34
CA ALA A 67 -1.05 -13.77 9.50
C ALA A 67 -2.11 -13.16 10.43
N GLY A 68 -3.14 -12.52 9.85
CA GLY A 68 -4.27 -11.98 10.60
C GLY A 68 -5.00 -13.04 11.41
N THR A 69 -5.39 -14.14 10.77
CA THR A 69 -6.12 -15.25 11.42
C THR A 69 -5.23 -16.02 12.39
N LEU A 70 -3.96 -16.24 12.04
CA LEU A 70 -3.03 -16.93 12.94
C LEU A 70 -2.80 -16.10 14.22
N GLY A 71 -2.71 -14.77 14.10
CA GLY A 71 -2.60 -13.86 15.24
C GLY A 71 -3.82 -13.93 16.18
N ASP A 72 -5.06 -14.10 15.65
CA ASP A 72 -6.26 -14.31 16.48
C ASP A 72 -6.16 -15.60 17.31
N ARG A 73 -5.53 -16.64 16.75
CA ARG A 73 -5.43 -17.97 17.36
C ARG A 73 -4.31 -18.10 18.39
N ILE A 74 -3.10 -17.65 18.05
CA ILE A 74 -1.92 -17.81 18.94
C ILE A 74 -1.71 -16.65 19.89
N GLY A 75 -2.36 -15.51 19.61
CA GLY A 75 -2.24 -14.27 20.37
C GLY A 75 -1.59 -13.16 19.57
N ARG A 76 -2.14 -11.95 19.67
CA ARG A 76 -1.77 -10.79 18.89
C ARG A 76 -0.36 -10.29 19.18
N ARG A 77 -0.05 -10.15 20.48
CA ARG A 77 1.30 -9.78 20.92
C ARG A 77 2.32 -10.83 20.49
N ARG A 78 2.01 -12.12 20.74
CA ARG A 78 2.91 -13.23 20.34
C ARG A 78 3.17 -13.21 18.84
N MET A 79 2.14 -13.07 18.01
CA MET A 79 2.28 -13.02 16.56
C MET A 79 3.16 -11.84 16.12
N LEU A 80 2.96 -10.64 16.69
CA LEU A 80 3.78 -9.48 16.42
C LEU A 80 5.24 -9.68 16.82
N LEU A 81 5.50 -10.28 17.99
CA LEU A 81 6.86 -10.54 18.47
C LEU A 81 7.56 -11.63 17.63
N ILE A 82 6.86 -12.69 17.24
CA ILE A 82 7.39 -13.70 16.30
C ILE A 82 7.73 -13.04 14.97
N GLY A 83 6.82 -12.21 14.43
CA GLY A 83 7.06 -11.46 13.21
C GLY A 83 8.27 -10.52 13.33
N ALA A 84 8.42 -9.81 14.45
CA ALA A 84 9.56 -8.95 14.72
C ALA A 84 10.88 -9.72 14.77
N ALA A 85 10.91 -10.88 15.40
CA ALA A 85 12.10 -11.73 15.47
C ALA A 85 12.49 -12.24 14.07
N LEU A 86 11.51 -12.74 13.31
CA LEU A 86 11.73 -13.22 11.94
C LEU A 86 12.15 -12.07 10.99
N PHE A 87 11.52 -10.90 11.12
CA PHE A 87 11.86 -9.72 10.32
C PHE A 87 13.28 -9.24 10.62
N GLY A 88 13.65 -9.15 11.90
CA GLY A 88 15.01 -8.77 12.32
C GLY A 88 16.07 -9.77 11.81
N ALA A 89 15.83 -11.07 11.96
CA ALA A 89 16.73 -12.11 11.46
C ALA A 89 16.86 -12.06 9.92
N ALA A 90 15.74 -11.96 9.20
CA ALA A 90 15.73 -11.85 7.76
C ALA A 90 16.40 -10.54 7.27
N SER A 91 16.26 -9.43 8.01
CA SER A 91 16.95 -8.16 7.73
C SER A 91 18.47 -8.30 7.85
N ILE A 92 18.97 -9.00 8.86
CA ILE A 92 20.40 -9.29 9.00
C ILE A 92 20.88 -10.15 7.83
N LEU A 93 20.17 -11.22 7.50
CA LEU A 93 20.51 -12.07 6.36
C LEU A 93 20.46 -11.30 5.03
N ALA A 94 19.50 -10.39 4.85
CA ALA A 94 19.41 -9.55 3.66
C ALA A 94 20.59 -8.57 3.57
N ALA A 95 21.00 -7.95 4.69
CA ALA A 95 22.12 -7.01 4.75
C ALA A 95 23.45 -7.65 4.33
N PHE A 96 23.64 -8.92 4.64
CA PHE A 96 24.85 -9.68 4.33
C PHE A 96 24.66 -10.68 3.18
N SER A 97 23.69 -10.45 2.30
CA SER A 97 23.50 -11.29 1.12
C SER A 97 24.68 -11.21 0.16
N THR A 98 25.21 -12.37 -0.24
CA THR A 98 26.35 -12.52 -1.14
C THR A 98 25.96 -12.89 -2.57
N SER A 99 24.66 -13.06 -2.83
CA SER A 99 24.13 -13.37 -4.15
C SER A 99 22.71 -12.82 -4.33
N ALA A 100 22.33 -12.56 -5.58
CA ALA A 100 20.97 -12.16 -5.93
C ALA A 100 19.91 -13.17 -5.46
N ALA A 101 20.19 -14.48 -5.57
CA ALA A 101 19.28 -15.54 -5.13
C ALA A 101 19.08 -15.53 -3.60
N MET A 102 20.13 -15.32 -2.81
CA MET A 102 20.06 -15.17 -1.36
C MET A 102 19.22 -13.94 -0.98
N LEU A 103 19.43 -12.82 -1.66
CA LEU A 103 18.66 -11.60 -1.40
C LEU A 103 17.18 -11.78 -1.74
N ILE A 104 16.84 -12.44 -2.85
CA ILE A 104 15.45 -12.77 -3.20
C ILE A 104 14.81 -13.61 -2.08
N ALA A 105 15.49 -14.67 -1.63
CA ALA A 105 14.98 -15.55 -0.57
C ALA A 105 14.77 -14.79 0.76
N THR A 106 15.73 -13.97 1.16
CA THR A 106 15.62 -13.17 2.40
C THR A 106 14.53 -12.10 2.29
N ARG A 107 14.35 -11.47 1.12
CA ARG A 107 13.24 -10.54 0.85
C ARG A 107 11.87 -11.24 0.92
N ALA A 108 11.76 -12.49 0.45
CA ALA A 108 10.54 -13.27 0.61
C ALA A 108 10.24 -13.54 2.09
N LEU A 109 11.25 -13.90 2.90
CA LEU A 109 11.11 -14.07 4.34
C LEU A 109 10.72 -12.77 5.05
N LEU A 110 11.31 -11.63 4.65
CA LEU A 110 10.92 -10.30 5.13
C LEU A 110 9.44 -10.02 4.83
N GLY A 111 8.95 -10.40 3.64
CA GLY A 111 7.54 -10.24 3.27
C GLY A 111 6.59 -11.04 4.14
N ILE A 112 6.91 -12.31 4.41
CA ILE A 112 6.12 -13.17 5.32
C ILE A 112 6.10 -12.59 6.73
N ALA A 113 7.26 -12.18 7.25
CA ALA A 113 7.37 -11.58 8.57
C ALA A 113 6.64 -10.22 8.64
N GLY A 114 6.80 -9.37 7.62
CA GLY A 114 6.14 -8.07 7.51
C GLY A 114 4.62 -8.15 7.49
N ALA A 115 4.06 -9.21 6.89
CA ALA A 115 2.62 -9.45 6.86
C ALA A 115 2.00 -9.61 8.27
N THR A 116 2.79 -9.88 9.31
CA THR A 116 2.30 -9.98 10.69
C THR A 116 2.04 -8.60 11.31
N VAL A 117 2.70 -7.54 10.81
CA VAL A 117 2.72 -6.22 11.45
C VAL A 117 1.36 -5.55 11.40
N ALA A 118 0.80 -5.33 10.22
CA ALA A 118 -0.45 -4.57 10.06
C ALA A 118 -1.63 -5.23 10.78
N PRO A 119 -1.93 -6.55 10.59
CA PRO A 119 -3.05 -7.19 11.27
C PRO A 119 -2.89 -7.24 12.79
N SER A 120 -1.67 -7.50 13.28
CA SER A 120 -1.44 -7.60 14.73
C SER A 120 -1.53 -6.24 15.41
N THR A 121 -0.93 -5.20 14.83
CA THR A 121 -0.92 -3.84 15.41
C THR A 121 -2.32 -3.22 15.39
N LEU A 122 -3.07 -3.35 14.29
CA LEU A 122 -4.42 -2.81 14.19
C LEU A 122 -5.39 -3.55 15.13
N SER A 123 -5.23 -4.86 15.29
CA SER A 123 -5.99 -5.63 16.28
C SER A 123 -5.66 -5.25 17.72
N LEU A 124 -4.38 -5.04 18.04
CA LEU A 124 -3.97 -4.53 19.37
C LEU A 124 -4.59 -3.17 19.66
N ILE A 125 -4.62 -2.24 18.68
CA ILE A 125 -5.29 -0.95 18.82
C ILE A 125 -6.77 -1.14 19.16
N ARG A 126 -7.45 -2.06 18.49
CA ARG A 126 -8.87 -2.37 18.75
C ARG A 126 -9.11 -2.77 20.21
N ASN A 127 -8.20 -3.57 20.77
CA ASN A 127 -8.31 -4.10 22.13
C ASN A 127 -7.80 -3.11 23.20
N MET A 128 -6.82 -2.27 22.88
CA MET A 128 -6.26 -1.27 23.80
C MET A 128 -7.15 -0.02 23.92
N PHE A 129 -7.81 0.37 22.83
CA PHE A 129 -8.61 1.60 22.75
C PHE A 129 -10.10 1.28 22.62
N LEU A 130 -10.74 1.03 23.75
CA LEU A 130 -12.18 0.67 23.81
C LEU A 130 -13.09 1.88 23.55
N ASP A 131 -12.67 3.08 23.96
CA ASP A 131 -13.39 4.33 23.61
C ASP A 131 -13.28 4.60 22.11
N PRO A 132 -14.41 4.68 21.38
CA PRO A 132 -14.40 4.91 19.93
C PRO A 132 -13.64 6.18 19.50
N LYS A 133 -13.67 7.25 20.33
CA LYS A 133 -12.99 8.51 20.02
C LYS A 133 -11.46 8.36 20.12
N GLN A 134 -10.99 7.66 21.16
CA GLN A 134 -9.56 7.38 21.32
C GLN A 134 -9.07 6.37 20.29
N ARG A 135 -9.90 5.38 19.93
CA ARG A 135 -9.58 4.39 18.89
C ARG A 135 -9.39 5.05 17.53
N THR A 136 -10.28 5.94 17.11
CA THR A 136 -10.11 6.68 15.84
C THR A 136 -8.82 7.49 15.85
N THR A 137 -8.45 8.11 16.98
CA THR A 137 -7.15 8.81 17.12
C THR A 137 -5.97 7.86 17.01
N ALA A 138 -6.04 6.69 17.68
CA ALA A 138 -4.98 5.68 17.63
C ALA A 138 -4.78 5.11 16.21
N ILE A 139 -5.88 4.86 15.47
CA ILE A 139 -5.84 4.43 14.06
C ILE A 139 -5.25 5.54 13.18
N SER A 140 -5.56 6.82 13.44
CA SER A 140 -4.94 7.93 12.70
C SER A 140 -3.44 7.98 12.86
N ILE A 141 -2.92 7.78 14.09
CA ILE A 141 -1.48 7.71 14.38
C ILE A 141 -0.86 6.49 13.70
N TRP A 142 -1.53 5.36 13.72
CA TRP A 142 -1.11 4.14 13.06
C TRP A 142 -0.96 4.33 11.54
N ILE A 143 -1.97 4.91 10.87
CA ILE A 143 -1.93 5.23 9.43
C ILE A 143 -0.84 6.26 9.12
N MET A 144 -0.70 7.29 9.96
CA MET A 144 0.36 8.30 9.84
C MET A 144 1.75 7.67 9.84
N SER A 145 1.97 6.62 10.63
CA SER A 145 3.26 5.93 10.73
C SER A 145 3.69 5.31 9.40
N PHE A 146 2.77 4.72 8.64
CA PHE A 146 3.07 4.20 7.30
C PHE A 146 3.45 5.32 6.33
N SER A 147 2.72 6.44 6.36
CA SER A 147 3.02 7.58 5.49
C SER A 147 4.36 8.23 5.80
N LEU A 148 4.68 8.37 7.09
CA LEU A 148 5.98 8.86 7.54
C LEU A 148 7.11 7.92 7.10
N GLY A 149 6.92 6.61 7.24
CA GLY A 149 7.88 5.60 6.79
C GLY A 149 8.18 5.72 5.30
N GLY A 150 7.15 5.82 4.47
CA GLY A 150 7.29 6.01 3.03
C GLY A 150 8.01 7.31 2.65
N GLY A 151 7.77 8.39 3.37
CA GLY A 151 8.41 9.70 3.13
C GLY A 151 9.84 9.82 3.68
N ILE A 152 10.09 9.28 4.87
CA ILE A 152 11.40 9.34 5.53
C ILE A 152 12.36 8.28 4.96
N GLY A 153 11.84 7.16 4.47
CA GLY A 153 12.63 6.05 3.92
C GLY A 153 13.70 6.49 2.94
N PRO A 154 13.38 7.20 1.86
CA PRO A 154 14.37 7.68 0.91
C PRO A 154 15.44 8.59 1.53
N LEU A 155 15.09 9.40 2.53
CA LEU A 155 16.04 10.29 3.19
C LEU A 155 17.04 9.52 4.04
N LEU A 156 16.56 8.63 4.92
CA LEU A 156 17.41 7.78 5.75
C LEU A 156 18.22 6.81 4.90
N GLY A 157 17.60 6.20 3.88
CA GLY A 157 18.30 5.33 2.94
C GLY A 157 19.41 6.07 2.18
N GLY A 158 19.16 7.30 1.75
CA GLY A 158 20.17 8.14 1.11
C GLY A 158 21.38 8.37 2.01
N VAL A 159 21.18 8.78 3.27
CA VAL A 159 22.26 8.96 4.26
C VAL A 159 23.00 7.65 4.52
N MET A 160 22.27 6.52 4.68
CA MET A 160 22.91 5.23 4.90
C MET A 160 23.77 4.82 3.72
N LEU A 161 23.29 5.01 2.49
CA LEU A 161 24.01 4.67 1.28
C LEU A 161 25.22 5.59 1.00
N GLU A 162 25.22 6.82 1.48
CA GLU A 162 26.40 7.70 1.35
C GLU A 162 27.57 7.25 2.23
N HIS A 163 27.30 6.71 3.42
CA HIS A 163 28.31 6.40 4.44
C HIS A 163 28.60 4.91 4.62
N PHE A 164 27.69 4.04 4.20
CA PHE A 164 27.77 2.59 4.41
C PHE A 164 27.49 1.82 3.11
N TRP A 165 27.66 0.47 3.14
CA TRP A 165 27.34 -0.40 2.01
C TRP A 165 25.82 -0.53 1.82
N TRP A 166 25.38 -1.03 0.67
CA TRP A 166 23.97 -1.11 0.31
C TRP A 166 23.13 -1.93 1.29
N GLY A 167 23.69 -2.99 1.89
CA GLY A 167 22.97 -3.84 2.84
C GLY A 167 22.64 -3.16 4.17
N SER A 168 23.34 -2.06 4.51
CA SER A 168 23.11 -1.31 5.75
C SER A 168 21.68 -0.81 5.90
N VAL A 169 20.96 -0.56 4.81
CA VAL A 169 19.55 -0.11 4.83
C VAL A 169 18.64 -1.11 5.54
N PHE A 170 18.94 -2.41 5.44
CA PHE A 170 18.16 -3.44 6.14
C PHE A 170 18.43 -3.47 7.65
N LEU A 171 19.64 -3.08 8.09
CA LEU A 171 20.00 -3.09 9.51
C LEU A 171 19.23 -2.03 10.32
N LEU A 172 18.70 -0.99 9.68
CA LEU A 172 17.89 0.01 10.35
C LEU A 172 16.65 -0.63 11.00
N SER A 173 16.05 -1.61 10.34
CA SER A 173 14.91 -2.35 10.85
C SER A 173 15.24 -3.19 12.08
N VAL A 174 16.46 -3.72 12.18
CA VAL A 174 16.89 -4.59 13.30
C VAL A 174 16.77 -3.87 14.65
N HIS A 175 17.20 -2.61 14.72
CA HIS A 175 17.15 -1.84 15.97
C HIS A 175 15.74 -1.70 16.52
N VAL A 176 14.77 -1.41 15.64
CA VAL A 176 13.37 -1.26 16.05
C VAL A 176 12.76 -2.61 16.40
N MET A 177 13.10 -3.68 15.66
CA MET A 177 12.60 -5.02 15.99
C MET A 177 13.15 -5.49 17.33
N VAL A 178 14.42 -5.24 17.65
CA VAL A 178 15.01 -5.52 18.96
C VAL A 178 14.30 -4.72 20.07
N LEU A 179 14.06 -3.42 19.84
CA LEU A 179 13.30 -2.59 20.77
C LEU A 179 11.90 -3.17 21.04
N LEU A 180 11.20 -3.58 19.98
CA LEU A 180 9.87 -4.20 20.10
C LEU A 180 9.91 -5.52 20.85
N LEU A 181 10.94 -6.37 20.65
CA LEU A 181 11.11 -7.62 21.36
C LEU A 181 11.39 -7.43 22.85
N ILE A 182 12.12 -6.37 23.23
CA ILE A 182 12.42 -6.06 24.63
C ILE A 182 11.20 -5.43 25.32
N VAL A 183 10.60 -4.41 24.71
CA VAL A 183 9.58 -3.56 25.35
C VAL A 183 8.16 -4.13 25.16
N GLY A 184 7.91 -4.80 24.05
CA GLY A 184 6.58 -5.31 23.68
C GLY A 184 5.95 -6.24 24.72
N PRO A 185 6.67 -7.22 25.30
CA PRO A 185 6.12 -8.12 26.32
C PRO A 185 5.56 -7.39 27.56
N PHE A 186 6.13 -6.23 27.90
CA PHE A 186 5.75 -5.48 29.11
C PHE A 186 4.62 -4.46 28.84
N LEU A 187 4.56 -3.87 27.64
CA LEU A 187 3.61 -2.82 27.32
C LEU A 187 2.35 -3.33 26.62
N LEU A 188 2.49 -4.33 25.75
CA LEU A 188 1.38 -4.77 24.91
C LEU A 188 0.56 -5.84 25.63
N PRO A 189 -0.79 -5.74 25.63
CA PRO A 189 -1.64 -6.79 26.16
C PRO A 189 -1.63 -8.01 25.24
N GLU A 190 -1.74 -9.20 25.82
CA GLU A 190 -2.00 -10.40 25.03
C GLU A 190 -3.50 -10.57 24.85
N TYR A 191 -3.90 -10.84 23.62
CA TYR A 191 -5.27 -11.15 23.28
C TYR A 191 -5.32 -12.27 22.24
N ARG A 192 -6.13 -13.25 22.47
CA ARG A 192 -6.38 -14.36 21.55
C ARG A 192 -7.85 -14.76 21.59
N ASP A 193 -8.35 -15.35 20.53
CA ASP A 193 -9.67 -15.97 20.52
C ASP A 193 -9.60 -17.31 21.29
N PRO A 194 -10.30 -17.45 22.43
CA PRO A 194 -10.29 -18.70 23.20
C PRO A 194 -10.96 -19.86 22.46
N ASN A 195 -11.80 -19.59 21.47
CA ASN A 195 -12.55 -20.57 20.70
C ASN A 195 -11.92 -20.85 19.32
N ALA A 196 -10.73 -20.31 19.05
CA ALA A 196 -10.07 -20.50 17.78
C ALA A 196 -9.68 -21.96 17.55
N GLY A 197 -10.19 -22.55 16.48
CA GLY A 197 -9.85 -23.91 16.03
C GLY A 197 -8.42 -24.05 15.47
N LYS A 198 -8.12 -25.19 14.86
CA LYS A 198 -6.82 -25.43 14.21
C LYS A 198 -6.68 -24.61 12.93
N LEU A 199 -5.45 -24.15 12.64
CA LEU A 199 -5.16 -23.47 11.38
C LEU A 199 -5.33 -24.45 10.20
N ASP A 200 -6.15 -24.08 9.22
CA ASP A 200 -6.29 -24.84 7.99
C ASP A 200 -5.19 -24.46 7.02
N LEU A 201 -4.11 -25.25 7.00
CA LEU A 201 -2.94 -25.02 6.15
C LEU A 201 -3.29 -25.05 4.66
N LEU A 202 -4.29 -25.84 4.25
CA LEU A 202 -4.73 -25.88 2.85
C LEU A 202 -5.39 -24.57 2.45
N SER A 203 -6.25 -24.02 3.31
CA SER A 203 -6.83 -22.69 3.07
C SER A 203 -5.76 -21.60 3.05
N ALA A 204 -4.76 -21.66 3.94
CA ALA A 204 -3.65 -20.73 3.93
C ALA A 204 -2.84 -20.80 2.62
N ALA A 205 -2.51 -21.99 2.15
CA ALA A 205 -1.81 -22.19 0.89
C ALA A 205 -2.64 -21.72 -0.31
N LEU A 206 -3.94 -22.04 -0.35
CA LEU A 206 -4.84 -21.60 -1.43
C LEU A 206 -4.95 -20.07 -1.47
N SER A 207 -5.11 -19.39 -0.33
CA SER A 207 -5.18 -17.93 -0.28
C SER A 207 -3.86 -17.29 -0.73
N LEU A 208 -2.72 -17.80 -0.24
CA LEU A 208 -1.39 -17.31 -0.60
C LEU A 208 -1.17 -17.42 -2.12
N VAL A 209 -1.33 -18.62 -2.68
CA VAL A 209 -1.07 -18.85 -4.11
C VAL A 209 -2.06 -18.08 -4.99
N ALA A 210 -3.33 -18.00 -4.59
CA ALA A 210 -4.34 -17.23 -5.32
C ALA A 210 -3.96 -15.74 -5.41
N VAL A 211 -3.61 -15.12 -4.27
CA VAL A 211 -3.22 -13.71 -4.20
C VAL A 211 -1.94 -13.46 -5.01
N LEU A 212 -0.92 -14.30 -4.82
CA LEU A 212 0.35 -14.18 -5.55
C LEU A 212 0.14 -14.30 -7.07
N ALA A 213 -0.66 -15.25 -7.54
CA ALA A 213 -0.90 -15.47 -8.95
C ALA A 213 -1.64 -14.29 -9.59
N VAL A 214 -2.65 -13.71 -8.91
CA VAL A 214 -3.38 -12.53 -9.43
C VAL A 214 -2.46 -11.32 -9.47
N ILE A 215 -1.75 -11.01 -8.39
CA ILE A 215 -0.87 -9.82 -8.32
C ILE A 215 0.26 -9.95 -9.34
N TYR A 216 0.87 -11.13 -9.48
CA TYR A 216 1.89 -11.38 -10.49
C TYR A 216 1.35 -11.15 -11.91
N GLY A 217 0.18 -11.70 -12.21
CA GLY A 217 -0.44 -11.53 -13.52
C GLY A 217 -0.78 -10.06 -13.83
N LEU A 218 -1.32 -9.31 -12.86
CA LEU A 218 -1.61 -7.89 -13.00
C LEU A 218 -0.34 -7.05 -13.24
N LYS A 219 0.74 -7.31 -12.50
CA LYS A 219 2.03 -6.62 -12.70
C LYS A 219 2.63 -6.94 -14.07
N ARG A 220 2.52 -8.20 -14.53
CA ARG A 220 2.97 -8.58 -15.87
C ARG A 220 2.16 -7.89 -16.97
N ILE A 221 0.85 -7.73 -16.78
CA ILE A 221 0.02 -6.96 -17.72
C ILE A 221 0.52 -5.51 -17.82
N ALA A 222 0.88 -4.91 -16.69
CA ALA A 222 1.40 -3.54 -16.66
C ALA A 222 2.77 -3.39 -17.36
N GLN A 223 3.65 -4.40 -17.24
CA GLN A 223 5.02 -4.38 -17.78
C GLN A 223 5.07 -4.78 -19.26
N ASP A 224 4.48 -5.93 -19.60
CA ASP A 224 4.65 -6.60 -20.88
C ASP A 224 3.38 -6.53 -21.76
N GLY A 225 2.28 -5.95 -21.24
CA GLY A 225 0.97 -6.00 -21.84
C GLY A 225 0.27 -7.35 -21.62
N LEU A 226 -0.79 -7.59 -22.41
CA LEU A 226 -1.56 -8.84 -22.35
C LEU A 226 -0.74 -9.99 -22.95
N SER A 227 0.00 -10.69 -22.11
CA SER A 227 0.72 -11.91 -22.47
C SER A 227 -0.03 -13.17 -21.99
N THR A 228 0.19 -14.30 -22.65
CA THR A 228 -0.41 -15.58 -22.23
C THR A 228 -0.07 -15.92 -20.78
N THR A 229 1.17 -15.72 -20.36
CA THR A 229 1.61 -15.95 -18.98
C THR A 229 0.85 -15.08 -17.99
N ALA A 230 0.65 -13.80 -18.30
CA ALA A 230 -0.07 -12.87 -17.43
C ALA A 230 -1.55 -13.29 -17.29
N VAL A 231 -2.21 -13.58 -18.42
CA VAL A 231 -3.63 -14.01 -18.41
C VAL A 231 -3.81 -15.34 -17.69
N VAL A 232 -2.95 -16.33 -17.95
CA VAL A 232 -2.99 -17.64 -17.27
C VAL A 232 -2.79 -17.45 -15.76
N SER A 233 -1.84 -16.61 -15.34
CA SER A 233 -1.62 -16.34 -13.92
C SER A 233 -2.85 -15.75 -13.24
N VAL A 234 -3.51 -14.76 -13.86
CA VAL A 234 -4.76 -14.17 -13.32
C VAL A 234 -5.86 -15.22 -13.25
N VAL A 235 -6.06 -16.00 -14.31
CA VAL A 235 -7.10 -17.05 -14.37
C VAL A 235 -6.86 -18.11 -13.29
N VAL A 236 -5.62 -18.62 -13.17
CA VAL A 236 -5.26 -19.59 -12.13
C VAL A 236 -5.50 -18.99 -10.74
N GLY A 237 -5.09 -17.75 -10.51
CA GLY A 237 -5.31 -17.08 -9.24
C GLY A 237 -6.81 -16.92 -8.90
N VAL A 238 -7.65 -16.55 -9.87
CA VAL A 238 -9.10 -16.44 -9.69
C VAL A 238 -9.74 -17.82 -9.42
N LEU A 239 -9.30 -18.86 -10.11
CA LEU A 239 -9.79 -20.22 -9.87
C LEU A 239 -9.42 -20.72 -8.47
N LEU A 240 -8.17 -20.53 -8.04
CA LEU A 240 -7.72 -20.88 -6.68
C LEU A 240 -8.42 -20.03 -5.62
N GLY A 241 -8.64 -18.74 -5.86
CA GLY A 241 -9.41 -17.86 -5.00
C GLY A 241 -10.87 -18.31 -4.87
N THR A 242 -11.49 -18.75 -5.98
CA THR A 242 -12.84 -19.31 -5.97
C THR A 242 -12.89 -20.62 -5.17
N ALA A 243 -11.89 -21.50 -5.35
CA ALA A 243 -11.76 -22.73 -4.57
C ALA A 243 -11.59 -22.43 -3.07
N PHE A 244 -10.74 -21.45 -2.74
CA PHE A 244 -10.57 -20.95 -1.37
C PHE A 244 -11.91 -20.48 -0.78
N VAL A 245 -12.64 -19.58 -1.45
CA VAL A 245 -13.92 -19.05 -0.96
C VAL A 245 -14.95 -20.16 -0.78
N ARG A 246 -15.08 -21.09 -1.75
CA ARG A 246 -15.99 -22.24 -1.63
C ARG A 246 -15.64 -23.14 -0.45
N ARG A 247 -14.34 -23.30 -0.16
CA ARG A 247 -13.87 -24.05 0.99
C ARG A 247 -14.24 -23.33 2.30
N GLN A 248 -14.04 -22.00 2.38
CA GLN A 248 -14.40 -21.21 3.56
C GLN A 248 -15.90 -21.31 3.91
N LEU A 249 -16.78 -21.41 2.92
CA LEU A 249 -18.22 -21.59 3.12
C LEU A 249 -18.59 -22.93 3.76
N LYS A 250 -17.72 -23.95 3.65
CA LYS A 250 -17.97 -25.33 4.15
C LYS A 250 -17.33 -25.59 5.51
N LEU A 251 -16.36 -24.77 5.93
CA LEU A 251 -15.63 -24.98 7.19
C LEU A 251 -16.41 -24.43 8.37
N ALA A 252 -16.40 -25.18 9.49
CA ALA A 252 -17.00 -24.73 10.75
C ALA A 252 -16.23 -23.53 11.35
N ASP A 253 -14.90 -23.55 11.23
CA ASP A 253 -14.01 -22.46 11.66
C ASP A 253 -13.16 -21.98 10.48
N PRO A 254 -13.72 -21.11 9.62
CA PRO A 254 -13.05 -20.65 8.42
C PRO A 254 -11.91 -19.67 8.73
N LEU A 255 -10.89 -19.65 7.85
CA LEU A 255 -9.80 -18.69 7.88
C LEU A 255 -10.31 -17.27 7.62
N LEU A 256 -11.31 -17.16 6.75
CA LEU A 256 -11.98 -15.94 6.35
C LEU A 256 -13.47 -16.03 6.72
N ASP A 257 -13.92 -15.20 7.68
CA ASP A 257 -15.33 -15.15 8.03
C ASP A 257 -16.13 -14.36 6.98
N LEU A 258 -16.74 -15.09 6.05
CA LEU A 258 -17.53 -14.50 4.98
C LEU A 258 -18.82 -13.82 5.48
N ARG A 259 -19.22 -14.02 6.75
CA ARG A 259 -20.37 -13.33 7.35
C ARG A 259 -20.12 -11.83 7.48
N LEU A 260 -18.85 -11.40 7.65
CA LEU A 260 -18.47 -9.99 7.67
C LEU A 260 -18.88 -9.26 6.39
N PHE A 261 -18.87 -9.93 5.24
CA PHE A 261 -19.30 -9.32 3.97
C PHE A 261 -20.80 -9.10 3.85
N ARG A 262 -21.62 -9.69 4.75
CA ARG A 262 -23.04 -9.41 4.86
C ARG A 262 -23.31 -8.07 5.54
N ILE A 263 -22.36 -7.55 6.32
CA ILE A 263 -22.45 -6.25 6.99
C ILE A 263 -22.21 -5.15 5.93
N PRO A 264 -23.22 -4.31 5.61
CA PRO A 264 -23.08 -3.31 4.55
C PRO A 264 -21.94 -2.31 4.80
N ALA A 265 -21.74 -1.90 6.06
CA ALA A 265 -20.67 -0.98 6.45
C ALA A 265 -19.27 -1.58 6.19
N PHE A 266 -19.05 -2.86 6.53
CA PHE A 266 -17.81 -3.57 6.28
C PHE A 266 -17.50 -3.65 4.78
N ARG A 267 -18.45 -4.15 4.00
CA ARG A 267 -18.31 -4.29 2.54
C ARG A 267 -18.06 -2.95 1.85
N SER A 268 -18.84 -1.92 2.22
CA SER A 268 -18.67 -0.60 1.62
C SER A 268 -17.34 0.04 1.98
N SER A 269 -16.85 -0.17 3.20
CA SER A 269 -15.54 0.33 3.63
C SER A 269 -14.40 -0.37 2.88
N LEU A 270 -14.48 -1.68 2.62
CA LEU A 270 -13.49 -2.40 1.81
C LEU A 270 -13.44 -1.88 0.37
N VAL A 271 -14.61 -1.69 -0.26
CA VAL A 271 -14.69 -1.13 -1.62
C VAL A 271 -14.12 0.29 -1.67
N MET A 272 -14.42 1.11 -0.67
CA MET A 272 -13.87 2.46 -0.56
C MET A 272 -12.36 2.44 -0.38
N TYR A 273 -11.85 1.59 0.53
CA TYR A 273 -10.43 1.50 0.87
C TYR A 273 -9.61 1.03 -0.34
N GLY A 274 -9.92 -0.14 -0.90
CA GLY A 274 -9.23 -0.69 -2.07
C GLY A 274 -9.39 0.18 -3.32
N GLY A 275 -10.60 0.73 -3.56
CA GLY A 275 -10.87 1.59 -4.69
C GLY A 275 -10.13 2.93 -4.65
N CYS A 276 -9.98 3.53 -3.46
CA CYS A 276 -9.20 4.76 -3.31
C CYS A 276 -7.69 4.51 -3.48
N ILE A 277 -7.19 3.37 -3.04
CA ILE A 277 -5.80 2.97 -3.31
C ILE A 277 -5.60 2.81 -4.82
N LEU A 278 -6.49 2.10 -5.50
CA LEU A 278 -6.45 1.97 -6.96
C LEU A 278 -6.35 3.33 -7.64
N VAL A 279 -7.24 4.25 -7.30
CA VAL A 279 -7.28 5.61 -7.88
C VAL A 279 -6.01 6.39 -7.58
N SER A 280 -5.40 6.23 -6.40
CA SER A 280 -4.18 6.93 -6.00
C SER A 280 -2.98 6.59 -6.89
N PHE A 281 -2.95 5.39 -7.47
CA PHE A 281 -1.86 4.97 -8.36
C PHE A 281 -1.85 5.69 -9.71
N GLY A 282 -2.96 6.35 -10.12
CA GLY A 282 -2.98 7.17 -11.33
C GLY A 282 -2.01 8.36 -11.32
N GLY A 283 -1.73 8.90 -10.13
CA GLY A 283 -0.66 9.91 -9.97
C GLY A 283 0.67 9.30 -9.54
N PHE A 284 0.64 8.45 -8.53
CA PHE A 284 1.83 7.92 -7.84
C PHE A 284 2.83 7.24 -8.78
N LEU A 285 2.36 6.48 -9.76
CA LEU A 285 3.20 5.75 -10.72
C LEU A 285 4.08 6.68 -11.59
N PHE A 286 3.58 7.85 -11.92
CA PHE A 286 4.22 8.77 -12.88
C PHE A 286 5.07 9.85 -12.19
N ILE A 287 4.80 10.17 -10.94
CA ILE A 287 5.45 11.27 -10.20
C ILE A 287 6.98 11.17 -10.19
N PRO A 288 7.61 10.03 -9.83
CA PRO A 288 9.07 9.94 -9.83
C PRO A 288 9.70 10.14 -11.21
N GLN A 289 9.07 9.59 -12.25
CA GLN A 289 9.52 9.72 -13.63
C GLN A 289 9.38 11.17 -14.13
N TYR A 290 8.29 11.84 -13.79
CA TYR A 290 8.08 13.25 -14.11
C TYR A 290 9.17 14.13 -13.48
N LEU A 291 9.41 13.97 -12.18
CA LEU A 291 10.40 14.78 -11.47
C LEU A 291 11.84 14.56 -11.97
N GLN A 292 12.20 13.32 -12.28
CA GLN A 292 13.58 12.99 -12.68
C GLN A 292 13.81 13.08 -14.18
N LEU A 293 12.92 12.54 -15.03
CA LEU A 293 13.16 12.43 -16.47
C LEU A 293 12.60 13.61 -17.26
N VAL A 294 11.53 14.28 -16.78
CA VAL A 294 10.97 15.46 -17.43
C VAL A 294 11.61 16.74 -16.89
N LEU A 295 11.62 16.91 -15.54
CA LEU A 295 12.16 18.11 -14.90
C LEU A 295 13.68 18.04 -14.64
N GLY A 296 14.32 16.88 -14.81
CA GLY A 296 15.76 16.71 -14.65
C GLY A 296 16.26 16.83 -13.20
N LEU A 297 15.37 16.63 -12.20
CA LEU A 297 15.76 16.71 -10.80
C LEU A 297 16.56 15.48 -10.40
N SER A 298 17.54 15.67 -9.51
CA SER A 298 18.22 14.53 -8.87
C SER A 298 17.22 13.70 -8.04
N PRO A 299 17.46 12.40 -7.82
CA PRO A 299 16.57 11.56 -7.01
C PRO A 299 16.27 12.17 -5.63
N PHE A 300 17.28 12.75 -4.98
CA PHE A 300 17.11 13.43 -3.69
C PHE A 300 16.19 14.65 -3.77
N ARG A 301 16.42 15.54 -4.74
CA ARG A 301 15.55 16.71 -4.96
C ARG A 301 14.13 16.28 -5.33
N GLY A 302 13.99 15.27 -6.19
CA GLY A 302 12.70 14.66 -6.50
C GLY A 302 11.98 14.18 -5.24
N GLY A 303 12.68 13.46 -4.36
CA GLY A 303 12.16 13.02 -3.07
C GLY A 303 11.68 14.17 -2.17
N LEU A 304 12.44 15.27 -2.10
CA LEU A 304 12.01 16.46 -1.34
C LEU A 304 10.68 17.05 -1.86
N TRP A 305 10.47 17.06 -3.18
CA TRP A 305 9.22 17.54 -3.77
C TRP A 305 8.03 16.59 -3.59
N THR A 306 8.25 15.36 -3.12
CA THR A 306 7.16 14.46 -2.70
C THR A 306 6.77 14.63 -1.22
N LEU A 307 7.59 15.29 -0.39
CA LEU A 307 7.30 15.52 1.04
C LEU A 307 5.94 16.22 1.30
N PRO A 308 5.49 17.19 0.49
CA PRO A 308 4.16 17.80 0.67
C PRO A 308 3.02 16.78 0.70
N TRP A 309 3.13 15.68 -0.05
CA TRP A 309 2.18 14.59 0.02
C TRP A 309 2.17 13.93 1.41
N ALA A 310 3.34 13.59 1.95
CA ALA A 310 3.44 12.99 3.28
C ALA A 310 2.92 13.93 4.37
N ILE A 311 3.26 15.22 4.28
CA ILE A 311 2.80 16.25 5.23
C ILE A 311 1.27 16.40 5.18
N GLY A 312 0.68 16.50 3.99
CA GLY A 312 -0.77 16.59 3.81
C GLY A 312 -1.49 15.37 4.37
N PHE A 313 -0.93 14.18 4.15
CA PHE A 313 -1.50 12.94 4.67
C PHE A 313 -1.46 12.88 6.21
N VAL A 314 -0.35 13.29 6.83
CA VAL A 314 -0.20 13.38 8.29
C VAL A 314 -1.20 14.39 8.86
N VAL A 315 -1.27 15.60 8.30
CA VAL A 315 -2.18 16.65 8.75
C VAL A 315 -3.63 16.19 8.65
N GLY A 316 -4.02 15.61 7.54
CA GLY A 316 -5.39 15.11 7.34
C GLY A 316 -5.73 13.93 8.27
N SER A 317 -4.79 12.99 8.49
CA SER A 317 -4.98 11.89 9.44
C SER A 317 -5.18 12.39 10.88
N LEU A 318 -4.38 13.36 11.33
CA LEU A 318 -4.51 13.97 12.66
C LEU A 318 -5.76 14.85 12.80
N ALA A 319 -6.20 15.50 11.72
CA ALA A 319 -7.42 16.30 11.70
C ALA A 319 -8.70 15.43 11.72
N THR A 320 -8.64 14.19 11.27
CA THR A 320 -9.81 13.31 11.15
C THR A 320 -10.51 13.03 12.49
N PRO A 321 -9.83 12.67 13.60
CA PRO A 321 -10.51 12.39 14.88
C PRO A 321 -11.30 13.58 15.45
N PRO A 322 -10.75 14.82 15.54
CA PRO A 322 -11.52 15.95 16.02
C PRO A 322 -12.69 16.32 15.10
N LEU A 323 -12.54 16.15 13.77
CA LEU A 323 -13.63 16.35 12.81
C LEU A 323 -14.74 15.30 12.99
N ALA A 324 -14.39 14.02 13.16
CA ALA A 324 -15.34 12.92 13.34
C ALA A 324 -16.16 13.02 14.64
N ARG A 325 -15.72 13.84 15.60
CA ARG A 325 -16.49 14.15 16.81
C ARG A 325 -17.65 15.13 16.54
N ARG A 326 -17.51 15.99 15.53
CA ARG A 326 -18.47 17.08 15.23
C ARG A 326 -19.25 16.83 13.95
N ILE A 327 -18.66 16.15 12.98
CA ILE A 327 -19.20 15.95 11.64
C ILE A 327 -19.39 14.44 11.39
N ARG A 328 -20.45 14.09 10.65
CA ARG A 328 -20.73 12.69 10.28
C ARG A 328 -19.58 12.12 9.43
N PRO A 329 -19.09 10.89 9.71
CA PRO A 329 -18.00 10.26 8.93
C PRO A 329 -18.24 10.27 7.41
N ALA A 330 -19.47 10.04 6.97
CA ALA A 330 -19.85 10.11 5.56
C ALA A 330 -19.50 11.45 4.90
N LEU A 331 -19.77 12.56 5.58
CA LEU A 331 -19.50 13.90 5.06
C LEU A 331 -17.98 14.18 5.03
N ILE A 332 -17.25 13.75 6.07
CA ILE A 332 -15.80 13.93 6.13
C ILE A 332 -15.14 13.19 4.97
N MET A 333 -15.49 11.92 4.75
CA MET A 333 -14.96 11.12 3.63
C MET A 333 -15.34 11.74 2.28
N SER A 334 -16.59 12.16 2.10
CA SER A 334 -17.06 12.73 0.83
C SER A 334 -16.36 14.05 0.51
N TRP A 335 -16.30 14.99 1.45
CA TRP A 335 -15.64 16.27 1.24
C TRP A 335 -14.13 16.12 1.13
N GLY A 336 -13.53 15.18 1.86
CA GLY A 336 -12.13 14.83 1.70
C GLY A 336 -11.83 14.36 0.28
N LEU A 337 -12.65 13.47 -0.28
CA LEU A 337 -12.47 12.99 -1.65
C LEU A 337 -12.75 14.05 -2.71
N VAL A 338 -13.68 14.99 -2.47
CA VAL A 338 -13.86 16.16 -3.34
C VAL A 338 -12.61 17.05 -3.32
N LEU A 339 -12.02 17.26 -2.15
CA LEU A 339 -10.77 18.00 -2.00
C LEU A 339 -9.61 17.28 -2.71
N SER A 340 -9.51 15.95 -2.55
CA SER A 340 -8.52 15.14 -3.26
C SER A 340 -8.70 15.22 -4.77
N ALA A 341 -9.93 15.18 -5.28
CA ALA A 341 -10.22 15.36 -6.70
C ALA A 341 -9.79 16.73 -7.23
N ALA A 342 -10.06 17.79 -6.47
CA ALA A 342 -9.56 19.14 -6.81
C ALA A 342 -8.03 19.17 -6.89
N GLY A 343 -7.34 18.51 -5.95
CA GLY A 343 -5.89 18.34 -5.98
C GLY A 343 -5.40 17.62 -7.24
N TYR A 344 -6.08 16.56 -7.69
CA TYR A 344 -5.75 15.86 -8.93
C TYR A 344 -5.93 16.76 -10.15
N PHE A 345 -7.00 17.56 -10.24
CA PHE A 345 -7.18 18.50 -11.36
C PHE A 345 -6.12 19.61 -11.35
N VAL A 346 -5.72 20.10 -10.16
CA VAL A 346 -4.60 21.04 -10.03
C VAL A 346 -3.29 20.40 -10.47
N LEU A 347 -3.05 19.12 -10.15
CA LEU A 347 -1.88 18.37 -10.59
C LEU A 347 -1.85 18.22 -12.12
N ALA A 348 -3.00 17.98 -12.75
CA ALA A 348 -3.11 17.90 -14.21
C ALA A 348 -2.68 19.23 -14.89
N LEU A 349 -3.04 20.36 -14.29
CA LEU A 349 -2.60 21.68 -14.75
C LEU A 349 -1.10 21.93 -14.51
N ALA A 350 -0.57 21.43 -13.38
CA ALA A 350 0.84 21.60 -13.02
C ALA A 350 1.78 20.82 -13.96
N VAL A 351 1.40 19.60 -14.37
CA VAL A 351 2.23 18.73 -15.22
C VAL A 351 2.49 19.37 -16.60
N GLY A 352 1.54 20.13 -17.13
CA GLY A 352 1.71 20.84 -18.42
C GLY A 352 2.57 22.11 -18.32
N ASN A 353 2.92 22.56 -17.10
CA ASN A 353 3.65 23.81 -16.85
C ASN A 353 4.94 23.54 -16.06
N THR A 354 6.05 23.43 -16.78
CA THR A 354 7.37 23.08 -16.22
C THR A 354 7.92 24.07 -15.19
N SER A 355 7.38 25.29 -15.10
CA SER A 355 7.76 26.29 -14.10
C SER A 355 6.95 26.20 -12.80
N ALA A 356 6.03 25.23 -12.67
CA ALA A 356 5.06 25.17 -11.59
C ALA A 356 5.36 24.09 -10.54
N LEU A 357 6.62 23.88 -10.12
CA LEU A 357 6.97 22.98 -9.01
C LEU A 357 6.20 23.28 -7.73
N THR A 358 5.94 24.55 -7.45
CA THR A 358 5.10 24.96 -6.32
C THR A 358 3.66 24.44 -6.48
N LEU A 359 3.10 24.54 -7.68
CA LEU A 359 1.75 24.04 -7.96
C LEU A 359 1.69 22.52 -7.85
N PHE A 360 2.74 21.82 -8.30
CA PHE A 360 2.92 20.38 -8.09
C PHE A 360 2.94 20.02 -6.60
N ALA A 361 3.70 20.72 -5.77
CA ALA A 361 3.77 20.50 -4.34
C ALA A 361 2.42 20.73 -3.64
N VAL A 362 1.75 21.85 -3.97
CA VAL A 362 0.43 22.20 -3.43
C VAL A 362 -0.61 21.16 -3.83
N SER A 363 -0.61 20.71 -5.09
CA SER A 363 -1.55 19.68 -5.54
C SER A 363 -1.37 18.36 -4.79
N ASN A 364 -0.13 17.89 -4.60
CA ASN A 364 0.17 16.68 -3.84
C ASN A 364 -0.23 16.79 -2.36
N PHE A 365 -0.02 17.95 -1.74
CA PHE A 365 -0.51 18.23 -0.40
C PHE A 365 -2.04 18.15 -0.32
N ILE A 366 -2.76 18.78 -1.26
CA ILE A 366 -4.24 18.76 -1.30
C ILE A 366 -4.79 17.36 -1.54
N ILE A 367 -4.19 16.58 -2.46
CA ILE A 367 -4.60 15.21 -2.75
C ILE A 367 -4.54 14.37 -1.48
N SER A 368 -3.42 14.40 -0.79
CA SER A 368 -3.19 13.56 0.39
C SER A 368 -3.98 14.03 1.62
N LEU A 369 -4.10 15.33 1.83
CA LEU A 369 -4.94 15.93 2.87
C LEU A 369 -6.40 15.48 2.73
N GLY A 370 -6.91 15.47 1.50
CA GLY A 370 -8.27 15.05 1.18
C GLY A 370 -8.48 13.54 1.28
N ALA A 371 -7.49 12.73 0.90
CA ALA A 371 -7.60 11.28 0.90
C ALA A 371 -7.48 10.66 2.31
N SER A 372 -6.63 11.21 3.19
CA SER A 372 -6.28 10.61 4.48
C SER A 372 -7.46 10.34 5.43
N PRO A 373 -8.52 11.18 5.52
CA PRO A 373 -9.67 10.88 6.36
C PRO A 373 -10.41 9.60 5.96
N LEU A 374 -10.43 9.29 4.66
CA LEU A 374 -11.05 8.06 4.18
C LEU A 374 -10.30 6.85 4.73
N PHE A 375 -8.97 6.82 4.62
CA PHE A 375 -8.15 5.71 5.10
C PHE A 375 -8.37 5.47 6.60
N THR A 376 -8.39 6.54 7.40
CA THR A 376 -8.63 6.45 8.85
C THR A 376 -10.02 5.90 9.17
N LEU A 377 -11.06 6.48 8.56
CA LEU A 377 -12.43 6.14 8.90
C LEU A 377 -12.87 4.78 8.36
N THR A 378 -12.41 4.39 7.16
CA THR A 378 -12.70 3.05 6.63
C THR A 378 -12.05 1.96 7.46
N ASN A 379 -10.79 2.12 7.88
CA ASN A 379 -10.14 1.17 8.78
C ASN A 379 -10.84 1.09 10.15
N ASP A 380 -11.26 2.22 10.73
CA ASP A 380 -12.03 2.21 12.00
C ASP A 380 -13.36 1.46 11.83
N ILE A 381 -14.07 1.65 10.71
CA ILE A 381 -15.34 0.96 10.42
C ILE A 381 -15.10 -0.54 10.18
N ILE A 382 -14.08 -0.91 9.38
CA ILE A 382 -13.76 -2.30 9.08
C ILE A 382 -13.47 -3.07 10.37
N ILE A 383 -12.55 -2.54 11.19
CA ILE A 383 -12.17 -3.16 12.46
C ILE A 383 -13.32 -3.13 13.48
N GLY A 384 -14.08 -2.01 13.51
CA GLY A 384 -15.23 -1.88 14.40
C GLY A 384 -16.41 -2.77 14.04
N SER A 385 -16.52 -3.25 12.80
CA SER A 385 -17.57 -4.16 12.32
C SER A 385 -17.30 -5.63 12.67
N ALA A 386 -16.06 -5.99 12.99
CA ALA A 386 -15.68 -7.33 13.37
C ALA A 386 -15.77 -7.51 14.91
N PRO A 387 -16.09 -8.72 15.41
CA PRO A 387 -15.90 -9.04 16.81
C PRO A 387 -14.44 -8.80 17.23
N PRO A 388 -14.18 -8.40 18.49
CA PRO A 388 -12.81 -8.15 18.97
C PRO A 388 -11.86 -9.33 18.73
N GLU A 389 -12.39 -10.56 18.85
CA GLU A 389 -11.68 -11.83 18.66
C GLU A 389 -11.17 -12.02 17.23
N ARG A 390 -11.87 -11.42 16.24
CA ARG A 390 -11.60 -11.56 14.81
C ARG A 390 -11.09 -10.26 14.16
N ALA A 391 -10.67 -9.30 14.96
CA ALA A 391 -10.18 -8.02 14.48
C ALA A 391 -8.98 -8.13 13.50
N GLY A 392 -8.10 -9.12 13.71
CA GLY A 392 -6.99 -9.31 12.81
C GLY A 392 -7.34 -10.00 11.50
N ALA A 393 -8.31 -10.90 11.49
CA ALA A 393 -8.84 -11.42 10.24
C ALA A 393 -9.44 -10.27 9.40
N ALA A 394 -10.21 -9.37 10.04
CA ALA A 394 -10.76 -8.19 9.37
C ALA A 394 -9.66 -7.25 8.85
N SER A 395 -8.61 -7.02 9.64
CA SER A 395 -7.43 -6.24 9.20
C SER A 395 -6.69 -6.92 8.05
N GLY A 396 -6.46 -8.23 8.12
CA GLY A 396 -5.84 -8.98 7.03
C GLY A 396 -6.62 -8.87 5.71
N ILE A 397 -7.95 -8.90 5.77
CA ILE A 397 -8.83 -8.67 4.61
C ILE A 397 -8.65 -7.25 4.08
N SER A 398 -8.65 -6.25 4.97
CA SER A 398 -8.50 -4.84 4.61
C SER A 398 -7.18 -4.60 3.86
N GLU A 399 -6.08 -5.06 4.42
CA GLU A 399 -4.75 -4.89 3.82
C GLU A 399 -4.60 -5.69 2.51
N THR A 400 -5.17 -6.90 2.44
CA THR A 400 -5.20 -7.66 1.18
C THR A 400 -6.00 -6.91 0.11
N CYS A 401 -7.11 -6.29 0.48
CA CYS A 401 -7.90 -5.45 -0.43
C CYS A 401 -7.11 -4.22 -0.91
N ALA A 402 -6.29 -3.64 -0.03
CA ALA A 402 -5.38 -2.55 -0.35
C ALA A 402 -4.33 -2.98 -1.40
N GLU A 403 -3.67 -4.11 -1.18
CA GLU A 403 -2.68 -4.65 -2.11
C GLU A 403 -3.28 -4.96 -3.49
N PHE A 404 -4.48 -5.54 -3.54
CA PHE A 404 -5.20 -5.73 -4.80
C PHE A 404 -5.55 -4.39 -5.47
N GLY A 405 -6.00 -3.41 -4.70
CA GLY A 405 -6.26 -2.06 -5.21
C GLY A 405 -5.02 -1.45 -5.84
N GLY A 406 -3.87 -1.57 -5.18
CA GLY A 406 -2.58 -1.11 -5.70
C GLY A 406 -2.15 -1.83 -6.97
N ALA A 407 -2.21 -3.17 -6.99
CA ALA A 407 -1.87 -3.96 -8.16
C ALA A 407 -2.77 -3.65 -9.37
N LEU A 408 -4.08 -3.53 -9.16
CA LEU A 408 -5.02 -3.11 -10.20
C LEU A 408 -4.74 -1.68 -10.67
N GLY A 409 -4.42 -0.77 -9.76
CA GLY A 409 -4.04 0.60 -10.09
C GLY A 409 -2.82 0.65 -11.00
N ILE A 410 -1.75 -0.08 -10.66
CA ILE A 410 -0.56 -0.20 -11.50
C ILE A 410 -0.91 -0.77 -12.87
N ALA A 411 -1.70 -1.85 -12.93
CA ALA A 411 -2.06 -2.49 -14.18
C ALA A 411 -2.89 -1.57 -15.09
N ILE A 412 -3.91 -0.91 -14.54
CA ILE A 412 -4.81 -0.05 -15.31
C ILE A 412 -4.08 1.23 -15.77
N PHE A 413 -3.53 1.99 -14.82
CA PHE A 413 -2.90 3.28 -15.15
C PHE A 413 -1.57 3.12 -15.88
N GLY A 414 -0.81 2.05 -15.57
CA GLY A 414 0.40 1.71 -16.32
C GLY A 414 0.08 1.39 -17.78
N SER A 415 -0.94 0.57 -18.03
CA SER A 415 -1.38 0.22 -19.39
C SER A 415 -1.90 1.44 -20.18
N ILE A 416 -2.71 2.31 -19.52
CA ILE A 416 -3.20 3.56 -20.14
C ILE A 416 -2.02 4.46 -20.50
N GLY A 417 -1.09 4.67 -19.54
CA GLY A 417 0.09 5.52 -19.77
C GLY A 417 0.97 5.02 -20.91
N VAL A 418 1.27 3.71 -20.95
CA VAL A 418 2.06 3.09 -22.02
C VAL A 418 1.35 3.18 -23.37
N ALA A 419 0.04 2.92 -23.43
CA ALA A 419 -0.71 3.00 -24.68
C ALA A 419 -0.68 4.40 -25.28
N ILE A 420 -0.88 5.44 -24.46
CA ILE A 420 -0.80 6.84 -24.91
C ILE A 420 0.62 7.19 -25.32
N TYR A 421 1.61 6.84 -24.49
CA TYR A 421 3.01 7.09 -24.75
C TYR A 421 3.44 6.51 -26.11
N ARG A 422 3.17 5.24 -26.35
CA ARG A 422 3.48 4.56 -27.62
C ARG A 422 2.74 5.19 -28.80
N GLY A 423 1.43 5.44 -28.65
CA GLY A 423 0.62 6.00 -29.72
C GLY A 423 1.07 7.39 -30.16
N MET A 424 1.55 8.21 -29.22
CA MET A 424 2.02 9.56 -29.52
C MET A 424 3.49 9.59 -29.98
N LEU A 425 4.35 8.73 -29.44
CA LEU A 425 5.76 8.73 -29.79
C LEU A 425 6.03 8.03 -31.12
N ALA A 426 5.29 6.98 -31.47
CA ALA A 426 5.52 6.18 -32.68
C ALA A 426 5.62 7.01 -33.99
N PRO A 427 4.77 8.02 -34.25
CA PRO A 427 4.88 8.86 -35.44
C PRO A 427 6.13 9.74 -35.48
N SER A 428 6.74 10.02 -34.30
CA SER A 428 7.91 10.90 -34.15
C SER A 428 9.24 10.16 -34.23
N VAL A 429 9.22 8.82 -34.21
CA VAL A 429 10.41 7.98 -34.35
C VAL A 429 10.68 7.79 -35.86
N GLY A 430 11.73 8.46 -36.34
CA GLY A 430 12.08 8.45 -37.77
C GLY A 430 12.57 7.06 -38.24
N PRO A 431 12.55 6.80 -39.56
CA PRO A 431 12.93 5.52 -40.17
C PRO A 431 14.42 5.15 -40.09
N GLY A 432 15.22 5.98 -39.41
CA GLY A 432 16.68 5.77 -39.29
C GLY A 432 17.15 4.95 -38.09
N LEU A 433 16.25 4.51 -37.19
CA LEU A 433 16.57 3.70 -36.02
C LEU A 433 16.32 2.21 -36.30
N SER A 434 17.18 1.34 -35.75
CA SER A 434 16.90 -0.10 -35.82
C SER A 434 15.60 -0.45 -35.08
N ALA A 435 14.96 -1.54 -35.49
CA ALA A 435 13.70 -2.01 -34.85
C ALA A 435 13.88 -2.24 -33.34
N GLU A 436 15.04 -2.72 -32.90
CA GLU A 436 15.35 -2.96 -31.49
C GLU A 436 15.43 -1.64 -30.70
N VAL A 437 16.17 -0.66 -31.22
CA VAL A 437 16.32 0.68 -30.63
C VAL A 437 14.96 1.41 -30.59
N THR A 438 14.16 1.29 -31.63
CA THR A 438 12.81 1.83 -31.70
C THR A 438 11.92 1.21 -30.61
N ASN A 439 11.96 -0.11 -30.43
CA ASN A 439 11.17 -0.78 -29.41
C ASN A 439 11.57 -0.35 -27.98
N VAL A 440 12.86 -0.15 -27.71
CA VAL A 440 13.33 0.37 -26.41
C VAL A 440 12.80 1.77 -26.15
N ALA A 441 12.90 2.67 -27.15
CA ALA A 441 12.39 4.04 -27.04
C ALA A 441 10.87 4.10 -26.84
N LEU A 442 10.12 3.24 -27.54
CA LEU A 442 8.66 3.16 -27.44
C LEU A 442 8.17 2.45 -26.16
N SER A 443 9.05 1.77 -25.43
CA SER A 443 8.66 1.04 -24.22
C SER A 443 8.44 1.97 -23.03
N THR A 444 9.36 2.90 -22.79
CA THR A 444 9.32 3.82 -21.63
C THR A 444 10.05 5.12 -21.93
N LEU A 445 9.72 6.18 -21.18
CA LEU A 445 10.46 7.45 -21.23
C LEU A 445 11.95 7.26 -20.89
N GLY A 446 12.26 6.42 -19.88
CA GLY A 446 13.65 6.07 -19.54
C GLY A 446 14.39 5.41 -20.69
N GLY A 447 13.72 4.49 -21.40
CA GLY A 447 14.26 3.86 -22.61
C GLY A 447 14.54 4.87 -23.72
N ALA A 448 13.64 5.82 -23.97
CA ALA A 448 13.88 6.89 -24.96
C ALA A 448 15.08 7.76 -24.58
N VAL A 449 15.23 8.11 -23.29
CA VAL A 449 16.38 8.88 -22.79
C VAL A 449 17.69 8.10 -22.95
N ALA A 450 17.70 6.80 -22.66
CA ALA A 450 18.88 5.95 -22.84
C ALA A 450 19.29 5.81 -24.32
N VAL A 451 18.33 5.62 -25.22
CA VAL A 451 18.54 5.60 -26.67
C VAL A 451 19.12 6.94 -27.16
N ALA A 452 18.61 8.05 -26.67
CA ALA A 452 19.04 9.39 -27.05
C ALA A 452 20.53 9.64 -26.77
N GLN A 453 21.12 9.01 -25.75
CA GLN A 453 22.56 9.13 -25.44
C GLN A 453 23.45 8.55 -26.53
N GLN A 454 22.92 7.70 -27.42
CA GLN A 454 23.66 7.06 -28.51
C GLN A 454 23.41 7.75 -29.87
N LEU A 455 22.60 8.81 -29.90
CA LEU A 455 22.18 9.50 -31.13
C LEU A 455 22.91 10.84 -31.29
N PRO A 456 23.03 11.35 -32.55
CA PRO A 456 23.44 12.71 -32.80
C PRO A 456 22.56 13.73 -32.04
N ALA A 457 23.16 14.83 -31.57
CA ALA A 457 22.52 15.78 -30.65
C ALA A 457 21.13 16.28 -31.09
N GLN A 458 20.94 16.54 -32.39
CA GLN A 458 19.64 17.00 -32.91
C GLN A 458 18.56 15.93 -32.84
N LEU A 459 18.90 14.69 -33.22
CA LEU A 459 17.96 13.55 -33.15
C LEU A 459 17.66 13.18 -31.69
N ALA A 460 18.68 13.22 -30.84
CA ALA A 460 18.54 12.99 -29.40
C ALA A 460 17.56 14.00 -28.76
N ALA A 461 17.74 15.29 -29.05
CA ALA A 461 16.87 16.34 -28.53
C ALA A 461 15.41 16.21 -29.04
N ALA A 462 15.22 15.90 -30.33
CA ALA A 462 13.91 15.67 -30.91
C ALA A 462 13.20 14.46 -30.29
N LEU A 463 13.89 13.31 -30.14
CA LEU A 463 13.36 12.09 -29.53
C LEU A 463 12.98 12.33 -28.07
N VAL A 464 13.86 12.93 -27.26
CA VAL A 464 13.59 13.20 -25.85
C VAL A 464 12.44 14.20 -25.69
N GLY A 465 12.37 15.23 -26.53
CA GLY A 465 11.29 16.21 -26.53
C GLY A 465 9.93 15.55 -26.79
N ALA A 466 9.82 14.76 -27.87
CA ALA A 466 8.61 14.03 -28.21
C ALA A 466 8.23 12.99 -27.13
N ALA A 467 9.22 12.27 -26.58
CA ALA A 467 9.00 11.29 -25.51
C ALA A 467 8.48 11.94 -24.22
N ARG A 468 9.02 13.10 -23.83
CA ARG A 468 8.54 13.87 -22.67
C ARG A 468 7.11 14.35 -22.87
N GLU A 469 6.78 14.87 -24.04
CA GLU A 469 5.41 15.31 -24.35
C GLU A 469 4.44 14.14 -24.32
N ALA A 470 4.76 13.01 -24.94
CA ALA A 470 3.93 11.81 -24.93
C ALA A 470 3.70 11.29 -23.49
N PHE A 471 4.76 11.27 -22.68
CA PHE A 471 4.67 10.90 -21.27
C PHE A 471 3.78 11.84 -20.46
N MET A 472 3.95 13.16 -20.60
CA MET A 472 3.14 14.15 -19.89
C MET A 472 1.64 14.03 -20.25
N ARG A 473 1.30 13.79 -21.52
CA ARG A 473 -0.09 13.56 -21.93
C ARG A 473 -0.70 12.32 -21.28
N GLY A 474 0.06 11.21 -21.24
CA GLY A 474 -0.34 9.99 -20.52
C GLY A 474 -0.56 10.25 -19.03
N PHE A 475 0.37 10.95 -18.40
CA PHE A 475 0.29 11.31 -16.98
C PHE A 475 -0.93 12.19 -16.69
N VAL A 476 -1.17 13.24 -17.46
CA VAL A 476 -2.34 14.13 -17.30
C VAL A 476 -3.64 13.34 -17.38
N LEU A 477 -3.80 12.45 -18.39
CA LEU A 477 -5.02 11.65 -18.49
C LEU A 477 -5.21 10.74 -17.28
N CYS A 478 -4.15 10.05 -16.81
CA CYS A 478 -4.22 9.19 -15.63
C CYS A 478 -4.63 9.99 -14.37
N VAL A 479 -4.08 11.18 -14.19
CA VAL A 479 -4.43 12.07 -13.07
C VAL A 479 -5.87 12.55 -13.16
N VAL A 480 -6.35 12.91 -14.36
CA VAL A 480 -7.76 13.30 -14.57
C VAL A 480 -8.71 12.14 -14.25
N ILE A 481 -8.39 10.92 -14.70
CA ILE A 481 -9.17 9.72 -14.36
C ILE A 481 -9.18 9.52 -12.84
N SER A 482 -8.06 9.73 -12.15
CA SER A 482 -7.99 9.67 -10.69
C SER A 482 -8.87 10.71 -10.01
N GLY A 483 -8.90 11.94 -10.54
CA GLY A 483 -9.80 12.99 -10.06
C GLY A 483 -11.28 12.61 -10.20
N VAL A 484 -11.66 12.12 -11.37
CA VAL A 484 -13.05 11.65 -11.64
C VAL A 484 -13.38 10.44 -10.75
N GLY A 485 -12.46 9.50 -10.59
CA GLY A 485 -12.62 8.35 -9.69
C GLY A 485 -12.83 8.78 -8.23
N SER A 486 -12.06 9.77 -7.76
CA SER A 486 -12.23 10.35 -6.42
C SER A 486 -13.60 10.98 -6.24
N LEU A 487 -14.14 11.69 -7.24
CA LEU A 487 -15.52 12.22 -7.20
C LEU A 487 -16.57 11.10 -7.18
N ALA A 488 -16.36 10.03 -7.96
CA ALA A 488 -17.26 8.89 -7.95
C ALA A 488 -17.31 8.22 -6.55
N PHE A 489 -16.15 8.05 -5.90
CA PHE A 489 -16.08 7.55 -4.54
C PHE A 489 -16.63 8.55 -3.50
N ALA A 490 -16.51 9.87 -3.72
CA ALA A 490 -17.16 10.87 -2.87
C ALA A 490 -18.68 10.71 -2.87
N ILE A 491 -19.29 10.53 -4.05
CA ILE A 491 -20.72 10.27 -4.20
C ILE A 491 -21.10 8.92 -3.56
N TYR A 492 -20.29 7.89 -3.75
CA TYR A 492 -20.51 6.58 -3.14
C TYR A 492 -20.51 6.68 -1.60
N ALA A 493 -19.51 7.38 -1.01
CA ALA A 493 -19.44 7.61 0.42
C ALA A 493 -20.67 8.33 0.95
N ALA A 494 -21.09 9.41 0.28
CA ALA A 494 -22.29 10.17 0.66
C ALA A 494 -23.56 9.32 0.67
N ARG A 495 -23.71 8.40 -0.29
CA ARG A 495 -24.92 7.54 -0.42
C ARG A 495 -24.90 6.38 0.57
N MET A 496 -23.80 5.65 0.64
CA MET A 496 -23.72 4.40 1.43
C MET A 496 -23.67 4.66 2.93
N PHE A 497 -22.85 5.60 3.38
CA PHE A 497 -22.68 5.88 4.80
C PHE A 497 -23.74 6.87 5.36
N ARG A 498 -24.54 7.50 4.51
CA ARG A 498 -25.70 8.28 4.95
C ARG A 498 -26.74 7.41 5.67
N ARG A 499 -26.96 6.18 5.23
CA ARG A 499 -27.86 5.21 5.85
C ARG A 499 -27.25 4.59 7.12
N ALA A 500 -25.94 4.33 7.14
CA ALA A 500 -25.24 3.79 8.31
C ALA A 500 -25.21 4.76 9.50
N ALA A 501 -25.20 6.08 9.26
CA ALA A 501 -25.24 7.10 10.34
C ALA A 501 -26.60 7.27 11.00
N LEU A 502 -27.67 6.66 10.49
CA LEU A 502 -29.01 6.67 11.07
C LEU A 502 -29.28 5.48 12.02
N LEU A 503 -28.38 4.51 12.08
CA LEU A 503 -28.48 3.42 13.05
C LEU A 503 -27.85 3.89 14.38
N PRO A 504 -28.60 3.85 15.49
CA PRO A 504 -28.03 4.16 16.80
C PRO A 504 -26.91 3.17 17.11
N ARG A 505 -25.79 3.66 17.60
CA ARG A 505 -24.58 2.89 17.99
C ARG A 505 -24.83 1.83 19.09
N HIS A 506 -26.10 1.52 19.44
CA HIS A 506 -26.49 0.62 20.52
C HIS A 506 -27.21 -0.67 20.09
N THR A 507 -27.48 -0.90 18.79
CA THR A 507 -28.29 -2.07 18.38
C THR A 507 -27.49 -3.32 17.99
N ALA A 508 -26.18 -3.28 17.98
CA ALA A 508 -25.36 -4.49 17.70
C ALA A 508 -25.37 -5.51 18.87
N GLU A 509 -25.79 -5.10 20.08
CA GLU A 509 -25.91 -6.02 21.23
C GLU A 509 -27.33 -6.62 21.37
N HIS A 510 -28.33 -6.07 20.66
CA HIS A 510 -29.73 -6.56 20.79
C HIS A 510 -30.18 -7.49 19.66
N GLU A 511 -29.56 -7.46 18.48
CA GLU A 511 -29.95 -8.39 17.41
C GLU A 511 -29.28 -9.78 17.51
N ILE A 512 -28.23 -9.93 18.32
CA ILE A 512 -27.63 -11.24 18.59
C ILE A 512 -28.42 -12.01 19.69
N GLY A 513 -29.22 -11.30 20.46
CA GLY A 513 -30.07 -11.89 21.53
C GLY A 513 -31.41 -12.47 21.06
N ILE A 514 -31.87 -12.15 19.84
CA ILE A 514 -33.19 -12.57 19.35
C ILE A 514 -33.15 -13.82 18.45
N VAL A 515 -31.96 -14.30 18.06
CA VAL A 515 -31.82 -15.53 17.25
C VAL A 515 -31.43 -16.76 18.11
N ALA A 516 -31.29 -16.58 19.42
CA ALA A 516 -30.94 -17.69 20.34
C ALA A 516 -32.13 -18.11 21.22
N GLY A 517 -33.37 -17.77 20.86
CA GLY A 517 -34.57 -18.19 21.56
C GLY A 517 -35.72 -18.38 20.58
N ASP A 518 -35.71 -19.54 19.90
CA ASP A 518 -36.86 -20.39 19.55
C ASP A 518 -36.34 -21.66 18.89
#